data_cb049919b42670fc172f95120ac237ac
#
_entry.id   cb049919b42670fc172f95120ac237ac
#
_cell.length_a   1.000
_cell.length_b   1.000
_cell.length_c   1.000
_cell.angle_alpha   90.00
_cell.angle_beta   90.00
_cell.angle_gamma   90.00
#
_symmetry.space_group_name_H-M   'P 1'
#
loop_
_entity.id
_entity.type
_entity.pdbx_description
1 polymer ?
#
loop_
_entity_poly.entity_id
_entity_poly.type
_entity_poly.pdbx_seq_one_letter_code
_entity_poly.pdbx_strand_id
1 'polypeptide(L)'
;TIPRGTVIRDPELLLLRDDPAIERVRCLSPLTDDSALGITAAAYGLSLATGRMIEPGEAVGVIAAQSIGEPGTQLTMRTFHTGGVAGAGRDIAGGLPRVVELFEARSPKGKATLARTSGVVRISDDESRGKVVTVVGDDGTEDSYLLPMQSRIDVVEGQEIVAGDPIIDGPRDPKELLEIKGPRETQRYLVEEVQAV
;
A
#
# COMPACT_ATOMS: atom_id res chain seq x y z
N THR A 1 21.72 19.35 -13.72
CA THR A 1 21.56 18.83 -12.34
C THR A 1 20.59 19.71 -11.59
N ILE A 2 19.53 19.14 -11.02
CA ILE A 2 18.57 19.87 -10.19
C ILE A 2 19.14 19.93 -8.76
N PRO A 3 19.32 21.12 -8.16
CA PRO A 3 19.84 21.24 -6.80
C PRO A 3 18.93 20.60 -5.76
N ARG A 4 19.53 20.14 -4.65
CA ARG A 4 18.77 19.65 -3.51
C ARG A 4 17.91 20.77 -2.92
N GLY A 5 16.64 20.47 -2.64
CA GLY A 5 15.68 21.43 -2.08
C GLY A 5 14.93 22.26 -3.14
N THR A 6 15.17 21.99 -4.41
CA THR A 6 14.38 22.62 -5.49
C THR A 6 12.94 22.13 -5.46
N VAL A 7 12.00 23.05 -5.55
CA VAL A 7 10.59 22.72 -5.75
C VAL A 7 10.40 22.30 -7.21
N ILE A 8 10.00 21.07 -7.43
CA ILE A 8 9.77 20.53 -8.78
C ILE A 8 8.49 21.16 -9.33
N ARG A 9 8.63 21.93 -10.41
CA ARG A 9 7.54 22.51 -11.21
C ARG A 9 7.65 22.01 -12.64
N ASP A 10 6.79 22.52 -13.52
CA ASP A 10 6.75 22.10 -14.91
C ASP A 10 8.12 22.12 -15.62
N PRO A 11 8.97 23.15 -15.46
CA PRO A 11 10.30 23.14 -16.10
C PRO A 11 11.20 22.01 -15.59
N GLU A 12 11.25 21.79 -14.29
CA GLU A 12 12.05 20.71 -13.67
C GLU A 12 11.47 19.34 -14.02
N LEU A 13 10.14 19.23 -14.06
CA LEU A 13 9.45 18.00 -14.44
C LEU A 13 9.76 17.60 -15.89
N LEU A 14 9.79 18.55 -16.81
CA LEU A 14 10.18 18.31 -18.21
C LEU A 14 11.63 17.82 -18.32
N LEU A 15 12.55 18.45 -17.58
CA LEU A 15 13.95 18.03 -17.54
C LEU A 15 14.13 16.60 -16.99
N LEU A 16 13.33 16.23 -15.99
CA LEU A 16 13.37 14.89 -15.39
C LEU A 16 12.76 13.84 -16.33
N ARG A 17 11.67 14.17 -17.00
CA ARG A 17 10.96 13.26 -17.91
C ARG A 17 11.75 13.00 -19.18
N ASP A 18 12.44 14.01 -19.71
CA ASP A 18 13.11 13.94 -21.00
C ASP A 18 14.53 13.33 -20.90
N ASP A 19 15.03 13.04 -19.68
CA ASP A 19 16.29 12.37 -19.44
C ASP A 19 16.08 10.87 -19.17
N PRO A 20 16.36 9.98 -20.13
CA PRO A 20 16.14 8.54 -20.01
C PRO A 20 17.09 7.86 -18.97
N ALA A 21 18.11 8.57 -18.50
CA ALA A 21 19.01 8.07 -17.46
C ALA A 21 18.43 8.23 -16.05
N ILE A 22 17.34 8.96 -15.90
CA ILE A 22 16.69 9.21 -14.60
C ILE A 22 15.50 8.27 -14.43
N GLU A 23 15.71 7.16 -13.76
CA GLU A 23 14.64 6.21 -13.43
C GLU A 23 13.91 6.57 -12.13
N ARG A 24 14.58 7.23 -11.18
CA ARG A 24 14.05 7.52 -9.85
C ARG A 24 14.51 8.87 -9.34
N VAL A 25 13.60 9.58 -8.68
CA VAL A 25 13.88 10.87 -8.02
C VAL A 25 13.51 10.76 -6.54
N ARG A 26 14.43 11.17 -5.66
CA ARG A 26 14.15 11.25 -4.22
C ARG A 26 13.48 12.58 -3.89
N CYS A 27 12.26 12.54 -3.42
CA CYS A 27 11.48 13.70 -3.01
C CYS A 27 11.17 13.65 -1.50
N LEU A 28 10.97 14.82 -0.90
CA LEU A 28 10.30 14.90 0.39
C LEU A 28 8.81 14.59 0.19
N SER A 29 8.20 13.91 1.15
CA SER A 29 6.80 13.51 1.10
C SER A 29 6.20 13.55 2.50
N PRO A 30 4.89 13.83 2.64
CA PRO A 30 4.19 13.66 3.91
C PRO A 30 4.35 12.27 4.54
N LEU A 31 4.47 11.23 3.71
CA LEU A 31 4.67 9.85 4.17
C LEU A 31 6.06 9.56 4.74
N THR A 32 7.03 10.43 4.49
CA THR A 32 8.42 10.30 4.97
C THR A 32 8.82 11.40 5.94
N ASP A 33 7.86 12.20 6.38
CA ASP A 33 8.09 13.27 7.36
C ASP A 33 8.10 12.68 8.78
N ASP A 34 9.18 12.92 9.51
CA ASP A 34 9.37 12.46 10.89
C ASP A 34 8.95 13.54 11.93
N SER A 35 8.23 14.57 11.51
CA SER A 35 7.76 15.63 12.40
C SER A 35 6.83 15.08 13.49
N ALA A 36 7.07 15.47 14.74
CA ALA A 36 6.26 15.03 15.87
C ALA A 36 4.84 15.64 15.88
N LEU A 37 4.67 16.81 15.29
CA LEU A 37 3.40 17.53 15.24
C LEU A 37 3.14 18.02 13.81
N GLY A 38 2.14 17.43 13.18
CA GLY A 38 1.75 17.81 11.83
C GLY A 38 2.75 17.37 10.75
N ILE A 39 2.80 18.11 9.66
CA ILE A 39 3.63 17.84 8.48
C ILE A 39 4.44 19.13 8.20
N THR A 40 5.72 18.99 7.90
CA THR A 40 6.55 20.14 7.52
C THR A 40 6.13 20.72 6.18
N ALA A 41 6.23 22.03 6.02
CA ALA A 41 5.92 22.72 4.76
C ALA A 41 6.72 22.15 3.57
N ALA A 42 7.97 21.77 3.79
CA ALA A 42 8.84 21.19 2.77
C ALA A 42 8.37 19.79 2.32
N ALA A 43 7.82 18.98 3.24
CA ALA A 43 7.30 17.66 2.94
C ALA A 43 5.92 17.72 2.29
N TYR A 44 5.08 18.69 2.67
CA TYR A 44 3.77 18.90 2.07
C TYR A 44 3.89 19.53 0.66
N GLY A 45 4.71 20.57 0.53
CA GLY A 45 4.97 21.23 -0.76
C GLY A 45 4.08 22.45 -1.01
N LEU A 46 3.44 22.49 -2.17
CA LEU A 46 2.66 23.64 -2.61
C LEU A 46 1.21 23.56 -2.13
N SER A 47 0.68 24.69 -1.67
CA SER A 47 -0.76 24.85 -1.41
C SER A 47 -1.53 24.79 -2.73
N LEU A 48 -2.55 23.95 -2.79
CA LEU A 48 -3.40 23.77 -3.98
C LEU A 48 -4.16 25.04 -4.35
N ALA A 49 -4.47 25.89 -3.37
CA ALA A 49 -5.22 27.13 -3.59
C ALA A 49 -4.37 28.25 -4.18
N THR A 50 -3.10 28.36 -3.77
CA THR A 50 -2.25 29.49 -4.12
C THR A 50 -1.13 29.16 -5.09
N GLY A 51 -0.79 27.89 -5.25
CA GLY A 51 0.38 27.43 -6.03
C GLY A 51 1.73 27.87 -5.43
N ARG A 52 1.73 28.36 -4.19
CA ARG A 52 2.94 28.76 -3.45
C ARG A 52 3.26 27.70 -2.39
N MET A 53 4.49 27.76 -1.86
CA MET A 53 4.85 26.93 -0.71
C MET A 53 3.83 27.15 0.41
N ILE A 54 3.36 26.06 0.99
CA ILE A 54 2.34 26.09 2.04
C ILE A 54 2.86 26.85 3.27
N GLU A 55 1.97 27.60 3.92
CA GLU A 55 2.31 28.33 5.14
C GLU A 55 2.01 27.50 6.39
N PRO A 56 2.84 27.58 7.43
CA PRO A 56 2.55 26.93 8.70
C PRO A 56 1.20 27.39 9.27
N GLY A 57 0.38 26.43 9.72
CA GLY A 57 -0.95 26.69 10.28
C GLY A 57 -2.10 26.39 9.32
N GLU A 58 -1.84 26.09 8.07
CA GLU A 58 -2.89 25.58 7.17
C GLU A 58 -3.39 24.19 7.60
N ALA A 59 -4.71 24.02 7.57
CA ALA A 59 -5.38 22.79 8.03
C ALA A 59 -5.35 21.69 6.96
N VAL A 60 -4.15 21.23 6.58
CA VAL A 60 -3.96 20.24 5.49
C VAL A 60 -4.61 18.90 5.76
N GLY A 61 -4.70 18.49 7.03
CA GLY A 61 -5.40 17.26 7.42
C GLY A 61 -6.90 17.34 7.15
N VAL A 62 -7.52 18.50 7.33
CA VAL A 62 -8.93 18.73 6.99
C VAL A 62 -9.14 18.64 5.48
N ILE A 63 -8.24 19.24 4.69
CA ILE A 63 -8.29 19.18 3.22
C ILE A 63 -8.18 17.73 2.75
N ALA A 64 -7.25 16.96 3.30
CA ALA A 64 -7.10 15.55 2.99
C ALA A 64 -8.35 14.74 3.37
N ALA A 65 -8.89 14.94 4.58
CA ALA A 65 -10.08 14.24 5.03
C ALA A 65 -11.31 14.54 4.16
N GLN A 66 -11.48 15.79 3.74
CA GLN A 66 -12.55 16.18 2.82
C GLN A 66 -12.38 15.57 1.43
N SER A 67 -11.16 15.54 0.91
CA SER A 67 -10.85 14.95 -0.40
C SER A 67 -11.08 13.44 -0.43
N ILE A 68 -10.88 12.76 0.68
CA ILE A 68 -11.16 11.34 0.84
C ILE A 68 -12.66 11.10 1.07
N GLY A 69 -13.31 11.94 1.86
CA GLY A 69 -14.70 11.79 2.26
C GLY A 69 -15.74 12.18 1.19
N GLU A 70 -15.39 13.13 0.31
CA GLU A 70 -16.29 13.56 -0.76
C GLU A 70 -16.68 12.41 -1.71
N PRO A 71 -15.75 11.62 -2.28
CA PRO A 71 -16.12 10.49 -3.12
C PRO A 71 -16.87 9.39 -2.36
N GLY A 72 -16.73 9.30 -1.03
CA GLY A 72 -17.45 8.34 -0.20
C GLY A 72 -18.95 8.41 -0.38
N THR A 73 -19.54 9.59 -0.52
CA THR A 73 -20.97 9.78 -0.80
C THR A 73 -21.34 9.21 -2.16
N GLN A 74 -20.51 9.40 -3.18
CA GLN A 74 -20.73 8.86 -4.53
C GLN A 74 -20.62 7.34 -4.55
N LEU A 75 -19.68 6.77 -3.81
CA LEU A 75 -19.53 5.31 -3.64
C LEU A 75 -20.78 4.70 -2.99
N THR A 76 -21.35 5.36 -1.98
CA THR A 76 -22.59 4.92 -1.34
C THR A 76 -23.76 4.90 -2.32
N MET A 77 -23.90 5.94 -3.15
CA MET A 77 -24.95 6.00 -4.18
C MET A 77 -24.77 4.92 -5.25
N ARG A 78 -23.53 4.59 -5.64
CA ARG A 78 -23.26 3.52 -6.61
C ARG A 78 -23.56 2.12 -6.07
N THR A 79 -23.34 1.85 -4.80
CA THR A 79 -23.64 0.55 -4.19
C THR A 79 -25.14 0.27 -4.12
N PHE A 80 -26.01 1.28 -3.99
CA PHE A 80 -27.46 1.12 -4.05
C PHE A 80 -27.98 0.76 -5.45
N HIS A 81 -27.28 1.15 -6.51
CA HIS A 81 -27.69 0.87 -7.89
C HIS A 81 -27.15 -0.46 -8.45
N THR A 82 -26.17 -1.07 -7.82
CA THR A 82 -25.55 -2.35 -8.28
C THR A 82 -26.16 -3.59 -7.63
N GLY A 83 -27.25 -3.47 -6.91
CA GLY A 83 -27.97 -4.58 -6.26
C GLY A 83 -28.62 -5.61 -7.19
N GLY A 84 -28.26 -5.66 -8.46
CA GLY A 84 -28.92 -6.50 -9.44
C GLY A 84 -28.07 -7.39 -10.34
N VAL A 85 -26.74 -7.33 -10.31
CA VAL A 85 -25.91 -8.17 -11.17
C VAL A 85 -24.78 -8.82 -10.40
N ALA A 86 -25.00 -10.05 -9.98
CA ALA A 86 -23.95 -10.97 -9.54
C ALA A 86 -23.12 -11.37 -10.78
N GLY A 87 -22.11 -10.58 -11.10
CA GLY A 87 -21.19 -10.81 -12.20
C GLY A 87 -19.76 -10.53 -11.78
N ALA A 88 -18.97 -11.59 -11.70
CA ALA A 88 -17.51 -11.64 -11.58
C ALA A 88 -16.92 -10.99 -10.32
N GLY A 89 -16.71 -11.77 -9.33
CA GLY A 89 -16.10 -11.73 -8.01
C GLY A 89 -14.87 -10.88 -7.70
N ARG A 90 -14.59 -9.79 -8.40
CA ARG A 90 -13.49 -8.87 -8.04
C ARG A 90 -13.94 -7.44 -7.74
N ASP A 91 -15.04 -6.96 -8.31
CA ASP A 91 -15.45 -5.55 -8.20
C ASP A 91 -16.40 -5.24 -7.02
N ILE A 92 -16.88 -6.25 -6.31
CA ILE A 92 -17.86 -6.06 -5.21
C ILE A 92 -17.17 -5.78 -3.87
N ALA A 93 -15.90 -6.14 -3.72
CA ALA A 93 -15.11 -5.82 -2.53
C ALA A 93 -14.48 -4.42 -2.59
N GLY A 94 -14.46 -3.78 -3.75
CA GLY A 94 -14.07 -2.39 -3.92
C GLY A 94 -15.21 -1.44 -3.54
N GLY A 95 -14.90 -0.24 -3.10
CA GLY A 95 -15.87 0.76 -2.74
C GLY A 95 -15.97 0.97 -1.23
N LEU A 96 -17.12 1.51 -0.76
CA LEU A 96 -17.28 1.93 0.63
C LEU A 96 -16.94 0.84 1.67
N PRO A 97 -17.34 -0.43 1.51
CA PRO A 97 -16.95 -1.47 2.47
C PRO A 97 -15.44 -1.62 2.62
N ARG A 98 -14.68 -1.52 1.52
CA ARG A 98 -13.21 -1.61 1.56
C ARG A 98 -12.60 -0.39 2.23
N VAL A 99 -13.12 0.81 1.97
CA VAL A 99 -12.68 2.04 2.63
C VAL A 99 -12.89 1.95 4.15
N VAL A 100 -14.08 1.51 4.60
CA VAL A 100 -14.37 1.30 6.03
C VAL A 100 -13.42 0.28 6.65
N GLU A 101 -13.19 -0.83 5.97
CA GLU A 101 -12.25 -1.88 6.43
C GLU A 101 -10.83 -1.33 6.64
N LEU A 102 -10.33 -0.52 5.69
CA LEU A 102 -9.02 0.12 5.78
C LEU A 102 -8.93 1.14 6.91
N PHE A 103 -9.93 2.05 7.03
CA PHE A 103 -9.96 3.07 8.08
C PHE A 103 -10.11 2.49 9.49
N GLU A 104 -10.81 1.38 9.63
CA GLU A 104 -10.94 0.67 10.91
C GLU A 104 -9.83 -0.35 11.14
N ALA A 105 -8.89 -0.49 10.21
CA ALA A 105 -7.83 -1.48 10.24
C ALA A 105 -8.35 -2.89 10.54
N ARG A 106 -9.48 -3.26 9.92
CA ARG A 106 -10.06 -4.61 10.05
C ARG A 106 -9.22 -5.62 9.29
N SER A 107 -9.15 -6.83 9.82
CA SER A 107 -8.55 -7.94 9.08
C SER A 107 -9.45 -8.32 7.90
N PRO A 108 -8.98 -8.24 6.66
CA PRO A 108 -9.79 -8.49 5.49
C PRO A 108 -10.17 -9.98 5.37
N LYS A 109 -11.34 -10.23 4.78
CA LYS A 109 -11.74 -11.59 4.43
C LYS A 109 -10.87 -12.09 3.26
N GLY A 110 -10.29 -13.27 3.41
CA GLY A 110 -9.40 -13.82 2.39
C GLY A 110 -8.06 -13.08 2.32
N LYS A 111 -7.57 -12.63 3.48
CA LYS A 111 -6.28 -11.92 3.57
C LYS A 111 -5.13 -12.74 2.98
N ALA A 112 -4.18 -12.03 2.39
CA ALA A 112 -2.90 -12.61 2.01
C ALA A 112 -2.14 -13.13 3.25
N THR A 113 -1.46 -14.26 3.10
CA THR A 113 -0.47 -14.70 4.10
C THR A 113 0.83 -13.95 3.82
N LEU A 114 1.34 -13.22 4.79
CA LEU A 114 2.58 -12.45 4.65
C LEU A 114 3.77 -13.27 5.16
N ALA A 115 4.90 -13.16 4.47
CA ALA A 115 6.16 -13.71 4.94
C ALA A 115 6.62 -12.93 6.19
N ARG A 116 6.96 -13.65 7.27
CA ARG A 116 7.47 -13.02 8.50
C ARG A 116 8.97 -12.77 8.44
N THR A 117 9.67 -13.61 7.70
CA THR A 117 11.12 -13.54 7.50
C THR A 117 11.45 -13.32 6.02
N SER A 118 12.59 -12.70 5.78
CA SER A 118 13.16 -12.60 4.43
C SER A 118 13.99 -13.84 4.13
N GLY A 119 13.94 -14.34 2.92
CA GLY A 119 14.70 -15.52 2.53
C GLY A 119 14.27 -16.12 1.21
N VAL A 120 14.68 -17.35 0.97
CA VAL A 120 14.38 -18.11 -0.24
C VAL A 120 13.19 -19.03 -0.02
N VAL A 121 12.27 -19.00 -0.96
CA VAL A 121 11.05 -19.80 -0.94
C VAL A 121 11.34 -21.24 -1.34
N ARG A 122 10.81 -22.18 -0.56
CA ARG A 122 10.70 -23.59 -0.89
C ARG A 122 9.24 -24.03 -0.85
N ILE A 123 8.80 -24.73 -1.86
CA ILE A 123 7.42 -25.22 -1.97
C ILE A 123 7.44 -26.74 -1.90
N SER A 124 6.70 -27.30 -0.96
CA SER A 124 6.49 -28.75 -0.84
C SER A 124 5.01 -29.08 -0.80
N ASP A 125 4.62 -30.17 -1.38
CA ASP A 125 3.26 -30.67 -1.35
C ASP A 125 3.12 -31.68 -0.18
N ASP A 126 2.18 -31.42 0.72
CA ASP A 126 1.74 -32.37 1.73
C ASP A 126 0.46 -33.04 1.21
N GLU A 127 0.53 -34.35 0.88
CA GLU A 127 -0.58 -35.09 0.30
C GLU A 127 -1.86 -35.06 1.14
N SER A 128 -1.76 -34.77 2.43
CA SER A 128 -2.90 -34.81 3.37
C SER A 128 -3.42 -33.44 3.78
N ARG A 129 -2.61 -32.38 3.69
CA ARG A 129 -2.91 -31.08 4.30
C ARG A 129 -2.91 -29.90 3.33
N GLY A 130 -2.32 -30.03 2.16
CA GLY A 130 -2.22 -28.96 1.18
C GLY A 130 -0.77 -28.62 0.81
N LYS A 131 -0.56 -27.40 0.33
CA LYS A 131 0.79 -26.92 -0.02
C LYS A 131 1.46 -26.27 1.17
N VAL A 132 2.72 -26.60 1.39
CA VAL A 132 3.57 -25.99 2.41
C VAL A 132 4.59 -25.10 1.71
N VAL A 133 4.54 -23.82 2.01
CA VAL A 133 5.56 -22.86 1.58
C VAL A 133 6.47 -22.59 2.76
N THR A 134 7.75 -22.83 2.61
CA THR A 134 8.77 -22.57 3.63
C THR A 134 9.69 -21.45 3.15
N VAL A 135 9.88 -20.45 3.96
CA VAL A 135 10.85 -19.38 3.73
C VAL A 135 12.08 -19.67 4.56
N VAL A 136 13.22 -19.82 3.89
CA VAL A 136 14.50 -20.12 4.52
C VAL A 136 15.33 -18.86 4.55
N GLY A 137 15.56 -18.31 5.74
CA GLY A 137 16.39 -17.12 5.94
C GLY A 137 17.88 -17.41 5.78
N ASP A 138 18.66 -16.37 5.56
CA ASP A 138 20.13 -16.45 5.44
C ASP A 138 20.80 -16.97 6.72
N ASP A 139 20.15 -16.80 7.86
CA ASP A 139 20.58 -17.29 9.17
C ASP A 139 20.20 -18.74 9.44
N GLY A 140 19.54 -19.40 8.46
CA GLY A 140 19.04 -20.77 8.58
C GLY A 140 17.73 -20.90 9.33
N THR A 141 17.04 -19.80 9.66
CA THR A 141 15.69 -19.85 10.20
C THR A 141 14.71 -20.31 9.12
N GLU A 142 13.77 -21.18 9.46
CA GLU A 142 12.74 -21.69 8.56
C GLU A 142 11.35 -21.31 9.10
N ASP A 143 10.61 -20.56 8.30
CA ASP A 143 9.20 -20.27 8.54
C ASP A 143 8.34 -21.03 7.54
N SER A 144 7.45 -21.89 8.06
CA SER A 144 6.59 -22.73 7.22
C SER A 144 5.14 -22.30 7.30
N TYR A 145 4.52 -22.16 6.14
CA TYR A 145 3.15 -21.72 5.95
C TYR A 145 2.34 -22.84 5.30
N LEU A 146 1.39 -23.39 6.03
CA LEU A 146 0.46 -24.37 5.49
C LEU A 146 -0.68 -23.65 4.76
N LEU A 147 -0.78 -23.84 3.47
CA LEU A 147 -1.76 -23.16 2.63
C LEU A 147 -2.86 -24.13 2.17
N PRO A 148 -4.15 -23.70 2.20
CA PRO A 148 -5.23 -24.51 1.65
C PRO A 148 -4.98 -24.87 0.18
N MET A 149 -5.41 -26.04 -0.26
CA MET A 149 -5.19 -26.53 -1.64
C MET A 149 -5.73 -25.61 -2.73
N GLN A 150 -6.73 -24.79 -2.41
CA GLN A 150 -7.35 -23.86 -3.35
C GLN A 150 -6.71 -22.47 -3.35
N SER A 151 -5.70 -22.23 -2.50
CA SER A 151 -5.02 -20.93 -2.43
C SER A 151 -4.18 -20.71 -3.68
N ARG A 152 -4.31 -19.51 -4.25
CA ARG A 152 -3.46 -19.07 -5.34
C ARG A 152 -2.14 -18.59 -4.75
N ILE A 153 -1.10 -19.41 -4.94
CA ILE A 153 0.26 -19.06 -4.51
C ILE A 153 0.82 -18.03 -5.48
N ASP A 154 1.37 -16.94 -4.93
CA ASP A 154 1.91 -15.82 -5.69
C ASP A 154 3.45 -15.85 -5.77
N VAL A 155 4.05 -16.85 -5.14
CA VAL A 155 5.51 -17.06 -5.12
C VAL A 155 5.90 -18.33 -5.86
N VAL A 156 7.13 -18.38 -6.35
CA VAL A 156 7.68 -19.55 -7.04
C VAL A 156 8.84 -20.16 -6.27
N GLU A 157 9.11 -21.45 -6.51
CA GLU A 157 10.24 -22.17 -5.91
C GLU A 157 11.57 -21.47 -6.20
N GLY A 158 12.38 -21.25 -5.16
CA GLY A 158 13.67 -20.57 -5.26
C GLY A 158 13.61 -19.04 -5.36
N GLN A 159 12.43 -18.43 -5.28
CA GLN A 159 12.27 -16.97 -5.27
C GLN A 159 12.79 -16.38 -3.98
N GLU A 160 13.54 -15.29 -4.06
CA GLU A 160 13.86 -14.46 -2.89
C GLU A 160 12.67 -13.55 -2.58
N ILE A 161 12.23 -13.55 -1.31
CA ILE A 161 11.18 -12.68 -0.80
C ILE A 161 11.64 -11.92 0.44
N VAL A 162 11.01 -10.79 0.67
CA VAL A 162 11.28 -9.93 1.84
C VAL A 162 10.15 -10.07 2.85
N ALA A 163 10.48 -9.97 4.13
CA ALA A 163 9.47 -9.96 5.19
C ALA A 163 8.35 -8.96 4.89
N GLY A 164 7.09 -9.41 4.97
CA GLY A 164 5.88 -8.67 4.61
C GLY A 164 5.47 -8.75 3.14
N ASP A 165 6.16 -9.53 2.32
CA ASP A 165 5.68 -9.84 0.97
C ASP A 165 4.59 -10.91 1.02
N PRO A 166 3.58 -10.86 0.13
CA PRO A 166 2.51 -11.84 0.11
C PRO A 166 2.98 -13.18 -0.45
N ILE A 167 2.63 -14.26 0.24
CA ILE A 167 2.84 -15.65 -0.22
C ILE A 167 1.65 -16.12 -1.06
N ILE A 168 0.44 -15.68 -0.70
CA ILE A 168 -0.80 -15.91 -1.45
C ILE A 168 -1.41 -14.58 -1.86
N ASP A 169 -2.08 -14.59 -3.02
CA ASP A 169 -2.83 -13.43 -3.52
C ASP A 169 -3.96 -13.04 -2.55
N GLY A 170 -4.11 -11.75 -2.30
CA GLY A 170 -5.15 -11.21 -1.46
C GLY A 170 -4.80 -9.87 -0.82
N PRO A 171 -5.78 -9.22 -0.19
CA PRO A 171 -5.55 -7.97 0.55
C PRO A 171 -4.69 -8.25 1.79
N ARG A 172 -3.75 -7.34 2.06
CA ARG A 172 -2.87 -7.45 3.24
C ARG A 172 -3.62 -7.01 4.50
N ASP A 173 -3.34 -7.66 5.61
CA ASP A 173 -3.83 -7.23 6.93
C ASP A 173 -2.97 -6.06 7.43
N PRO A 174 -3.54 -4.86 7.64
CA PRO A 174 -2.76 -3.70 8.09
C PRO A 174 -2.05 -3.91 9.41
N LYS A 175 -2.63 -4.72 10.31
CA LYS A 175 -2.02 -5.02 11.61
C LYS A 175 -0.80 -5.92 11.49
N GLU A 176 -0.90 -6.99 10.69
CA GLU A 176 0.25 -7.85 10.41
C GLU A 176 1.36 -7.08 9.67
N LEU A 177 0.97 -6.24 8.71
CA LEU A 177 1.93 -5.41 7.98
C LEU A 177 2.66 -4.43 8.91
N LEU A 178 1.94 -3.84 9.89
CA LEU A 178 2.50 -2.96 10.89
C LEU A 178 3.53 -3.66 11.78
N GLU A 179 3.24 -4.89 12.18
CA GLU A 179 4.15 -5.71 13.00
C GLU A 179 5.42 -6.10 12.23
N ILE A 180 5.29 -6.42 10.94
CA ILE A 180 6.40 -6.93 10.12
C ILE A 180 7.24 -5.79 9.53
N LYS A 181 6.61 -4.80 8.88
CA LYS A 181 7.30 -3.73 8.11
C LYS A 181 7.33 -2.38 8.83
N GLY A 182 6.59 -2.23 9.91
CA GLY A 182 6.52 -0.98 10.66
C GLY A 182 5.59 0.08 10.06
N PRO A 183 5.51 1.26 10.70
CA PRO A 183 4.47 2.25 10.42
C PRO A 183 4.56 2.87 9.01
N ARG A 184 5.77 3.13 8.49
CA ARG A 184 5.94 3.78 7.19
C ARG A 184 5.38 2.96 6.02
N GLU A 185 5.70 1.68 5.98
CA GLU A 185 5.21 0.79 4.92
C GLU A 185 3.71 0.54 5.04
N THR A 186 3.20 0.46 6.25
CA THR A 186 1.76 0.34 6.51
C THR A 186 1.00 1.59 6.07
N GLN A 187 1.52 2.79 6.35
CA GLN A 187 0.93 4.04 5.87
C GLN A 187 0.90 4.11 4.34
N ARG A 188 2.00 3.71 3.68
CA ARG A 188 2.07 3.65 2.22
C ARG A 188 1.02 2.70 1.67
N TYR A 189 0.94 1.49 2.21
CA TYR A 189 -0.05 0.51 1.82
C TYR A 189 -1.49 1.03 1.95
N LEU A 190 -1.82 1.66 3.10
CA LEU A 190 -3.15 2.21 3.33
C LEU A 190 -3.50 3.30 2.31
N VAL A 191 -2.54 4.17 1.97
CA VAL A 191 -2.74 5.23 0.96
C VAL A 191 -2.95 4.62 -0.42
N GLU A 192 -2.13 3.64 -0.82
CA GLU A 192 -2.23 2.95 -2.11
C GLU A 192 -3.59 2.25 -2.25
N GLU A 193 -4.05 1.55 -1.21
CA GLU A 193 -5.34 0.85 -1.20
C GLU A 193 -6.53 1.82 -1.27
N VAL A 194 -6.48 2.95 -0.56
CA VAL A 194 -7.53 3.97 -0.62
C VAL A 194 -7.58 4.65 -1.98
N GLN A 195 -6.42 4.86 -2.62
CA GLN A 195 -6.36 5.44 -3.95
C GLN A 195 -6.82 4.46 -5.05
N ALA A 196 -6.74 3.16 -4.80
CA ALA A 196 -7.20 2.14 -5.75
C ALA A 196 -8.72 1.94 -5.75
N VAL A 197 -9.43 2.39 -4.71
CA VAL A 197 -10.90 2.37 -4.59
C VAL A 197 -11.54 3.52 -5.38
#